data_90bf505af32013f01cc13a64aca2e91e
#
_entry.id   90bf505af32013f01cc13a64aca2e91e
#
_cell.length_a   1.000
_cell.length_b   1.000
_cell.length_c   1.000
_cell.angle_alpha   90.00
_cell.angle_beta   90.00
_cell.angle_gamma   90.00
#
_symmetry.space_group_name_H-M   'P 1'
#
loop_
_entity.id
_entity.type
_entity.pdbx_description
1 polymer ?
#
loop_
_entity_poly.entity_id
_entity_poly.type
_entity_poly.pdbx_seq_one_letter_code
_entity_poly.pdbx_strand_id
1 'polypeptide(L)' 'MNDNSLKIKKRGEDGNKIISVRIKEDTLKELDRIATESNYSRNELINLILQYGVENLEIIQ' A
#
# COMPACT_ATOMS: atom_id res chain seq x y z
N MET A 1 28.61 12.17 -24.06
CA MET A 1 27.47 13.04 -24.26
C MET A 1 26.57 13.01 -23.07
N ASN A 2 26.26 14.16 -22.55
CA ASN A 2 25.35 14.24 -21.40
C ASN A 2 23.91 14.17 -21.86
N ASP A 3 23.16 13.29 -21.20
CA ASP A 3 21.75 13.20 -21.41
C ASP A 3 21.05 14.10 -20.40
N ASN A 4 20.57 15.25 -20.87
CA ASN A 4 19.86 16.20 -20.03
C ASN A 4 18.37 15.95 -20.03
N SER A 5 17.93 14.84 -20.59
CA SER A 5 16.53 14.51 -20.64
C SER A 5 16.00 14.15 -19.28
N LEU A 6 14.82 14.67 -18.94
CA LEU A 6 14.11 14.21 -17.75
C LEU A 6 13.50 12.85 -18.06
N LYS A 7 13.92 11.87 -17.29
CA LYS A 7 13.37 10.52 -17.47
C LYS A 7 12.21 10.33 -16.54
N ILE A 8 11.03 10.18 -17.12
CA ILE A 8 9.80 10.01 -16.37
C ILE A 8 9.34 8.57 -16.52
N LYS A 9 9.23 7.89 -15.41
CA LYS A 9 8.70 6.54 -15.39
C LYS A 9 7.20 6.59 -15.61
N LYS A 10 6.70 5.74 -16.49
CA LYS A 10 5.26 5.65 -16.72
C LYS A 10 4.55 5.25 -15.45
N ARG A 11 3.39 5.84 -15.22
CA ARG A 11 2.55 5.50 -14.10
C ARG A 11 2.08 4.05 -14.24
N GLY A 12 2.26 3.27 -13.18
CA GLY A 12 1.88 1.85 -13.19
C GLY A 12 2.98 0.89 -13.59
N GLU A 13 4.13 1.42 -14.05
CA GLU A 13 5.28 0.57 -14.40
C GLU A 13 6.22 0.33 -13.21
N ASP A 14 5.85 0.79 -12.03
CA ASP A 14 6.60 0.59 -10.80
C ASP A 14 6.26 -0.74 -10.11
N GLY A 15 5.44 -1.57 -10.73
CA GLY A 15 5.01 -2.83 -10.14
C GLY A 15 3.77 -2.72 -9.27
N ASN A 16 3.20 -1.53 -9.13
CA ASN A 16 2.01 -1.33 -8.32
C ASN A 16 0.78 -1.15 -9.20
N LYS A 17 -0.35 -1.55 -8.67
CA LYS A 17 -1.65 -1.36 -9.32
C LYS A 17 -2.61 -0.73 -8.35
N ILE A 18 -3.54 0.05 -8.90
CA ILE A 18 -4.57 0.70 -8.10
C ILE A 18 -5.80 -0.19 -8.09
N ILE A 19 -6.27 -0.49 -6.89
CA ILE A 19 -7.51 -1.24 -6.70
C ILE A 19 -8.41 -0.48 -5.74
N SER A 20 -9.70 -0.79 -5.78
CA SER A 20 -10.67 -0.21 -4.84
C SER A 20 -11.19 -1.30 -3.93
N VAL A 21 -11.23 -0.99 -2.64
CA VAL A 21 -11.68 -1.93 -1.61
C VAL A 21 -12.66 -1.23 -0.69
N ARG A 22 -13.74 -1.90 -0.35
CA ARG A 22 -14.69 -1.40 0.65
C ARG A 22 -14.19 -1.84 2.02
N ILE A 23 -14.06 -0.89 2.93
CA ILE A 23 -13.56 -1.14 4.29
C ILE A 23 -14.60 -0.61 5.28
N LYS A 24 -14.82 -1.35 6.35
CA LYS A 24 -15.70 -0.90 7.43
C LYS A 24 -15.12 0.36 8.06
N GLU A 25 -15.99 1.27 8.46
CA GLU A 25 -15.57 2.54 9.06
C GLU A 25 -14.70 2.33 10.29
N ASP A 26 -15.04 1.37 11.14
CA ASP A 26 -14.28 1.08 12.35
C ASP A 26 -12.87 0.62 12.01
N THR A 27 -12.74 -0.22 10.99
CA THR A 27 -11.44 -0.69 10.53
C THR A 27 -10.61 0.47 9.97
N LEU A 28 -11.25 1.36 9.23
CA LEU A 28 -10.57 2.52 8.66
C LEU A 28 -10.04 3.44 9.76
N LYS A 29 -10.84 3.67 10.81
CA LYS A 29 -10.41 4.48 11.96
C LYS A 29 -9.20 3.87 12.65
N GLU A 30 -9.18 2.56 12.81
CA GLU A 30 -8.03 1.87 13.40
C GLU A 30 -6.79 1.98 12.53
N LEU A 31 -6.94 1.85 11.23
CA LEU A 31 -5.82 2.03 10.30
C LEU A 31 -5.24 3.43 10.39
N ASP A 32 -6.10 4.45 10.44
CA ASP A 32 -5.66 5.83 10.54
C ASP A 32 -4.93 6.09 11.86
N ARG A 33 -5.42 5.51 12.96
CA ARG A 33 -4.79 5.63 14.27
C ARG A 33 -3.39 5.01 14.25
N ILE A 34 -3.29 3.80 13.75
CA ILE A 34 -2.01 3.08 13.69
C ILE A 34 -1.02 3.79 12.77
N ALA A 35 -1.50 4.26 11.62
CA ALA A 35 -0.66 5.00 10.69
C ALA A 35 -0.07 6.26 11.35
N THR A 36 -0.91 7.01 12.06
CA THR A 36 -0.47 8.21 12.76
C THR A 36 0.56 7.88 13.84
N GLU A 37 0.31 6.86 14.65
CA GLU A 37 1.21 6.48 15.73
C GLU A 37 2.54 5.95 15.23
N SER A 38 2.56 5.30 14.07
CA SER A 38 3.77 4.68 13.52
C SER A 38 4.49 5.55 12.49
N ASN A 39 3.97 6.75 12.21
CA ASN A 39 4.52 7.67 11.21
C ASN A 39 4.52 7.11 9.78
N TYR A 40 3.61 6.22 9.50
CA TYR A 40 3.36 5.75 8.15
C TYR A 40 2.17 6.48 7.54
N SER A 41 2.15 6.58 6.22
CA SER A 41 0.91 6.97 5.55
C SER A 41 -0.06 5.78 5.63
N ARG A 42 -1.35 6.07 5.51
CA ARG A 42 -2.35 5.01 5.51
C ARG A 42 -2.07 4.00 4.39
N ASN A 43 -1.71 4.50 3.21
CA ASN A 43 -1.42 3.65 2.07
C ASN A 43 -0.23 2.73 2.33
N GLU A 44 0.84 3.25 2.91
CA GLU A 44 2.01 2.44 3.25
C GLU A 44 1.67 1.37 4.28
N LEU A 45 0.89 1.74 5.30
CA LEU A 45 0.47 0.80 6.32
C LEU A 45 -0.39 -0.32 5.74
N ILE A 46 -1.33 0.03 4.87
CA ILE A 46 -2.19 -0.96 4.23
C ILE A 46 -1.34 -1.95 3.43
N ASN A 47 -0.36 -1.47 2.69
CA ASN A 47 0.52 -2.34 1.91
C ASN A 47 1.30 -3.29 2.80
N LEU A 48 1.81 -2.82 3.93
CA LEU A 48 2.52 -3.67 4.90
C LEU A 48 1.59 -4.76 5.44
N ILE A 49 0.38 -4.38 5.82
CA ILE A 49 -0.59 -5.34 6.38
C ILE A 49 -0.98 -6.37 5.34
N LEU A 50 -1.23 -5.95 4.11
CA LEU A 50 -1.61 -6.86 3.05
C LEU A 50 -0.48 -7.84 2.73
N GLN A 51 0.73 -7.36 2.66
CA GLN A 51 1.89 -8.22 2.40
C GLN A 51 2.05 -9.25 3.50
N TYR A 52 1.98 -8.82 4.74
CA TYR A 52 2.05 -9.71 5.89
C TYR A 52 0.93 -10.74 5.87
N GLY A 53 -0.29 -10.27 5.60
CA GLY A 53 -1.45 -11.16 5.57
C GLY A 53 -1.35 -12.22 4.49
N VAL A 54 -0.94 -11.83 3.29
CA VAL A 54 -0.80 -12.77 2.18
C VAL A 54 0.26 -13.82 2.48
N GLU A 55 1.39 -13.41 3.07
CA GLU A 55 2.49 -14.31 3.40
C GLU A 55 2.15 -15.28 4.54
N ASN A 56 1.23 -14.89 5.40
CA ASN A 56 0.90 -15.66 6.59
C ASN A 56 -0.51 -16.25 6.60
N LEU A 57 -1.21 -16.10 5.49
CA LEU A 57 -2.58 -16.60 5.38
C LEU A 57 -2.57 -18.10 5.13
N GLU A 58 -3.43 -18.80 5.85
CA GLU A 58 -3.61 -20.23 5.70
C GLU A 58 -5.04 -20.51 5.26
N ILE A 59 -5.19 -21.29 4.20
CA ILE A 59 -6.52 -21.67 3.73
C ILE A 59 -6.91 -22.98 4.41
N ILE A 60 -7.97 -22.91 5.18
CA ILE A 60 -8.50 -24.09 5.89
C ILE A 60 -9.73 -24.57 5.11
N GLN A 61 -9.69 -25.80 4.65
CA GLN A 61 -10.78 -26.41 3.89
C GLN A 61 -11.50 -27.46 4.71
#